data_d86fe17b13f6563db040de7eed5f4498
#
_entry.id   d86fe17b13f6563db040de7eed5f4498
#
_cell.length_a   1.000
_cell.length_b   1.000
_cell.length_c   1.000
_cell.angle_alpha   90.00
_cell.angle_beta   90.00
_cell.angle_gamma   90.00
#
_symmetry.space_group_name_H-M   'P 1'
#
loop_
_entity.id
_entity.type
_entity.pdbx_description
1 polymer ?
#
loop_
_entity_poly.entity_id
_entity_poly.type
_entity_poly.pdbx_seq_one_letter_code
_entity_poly.pdbx_strand_id
1 'polypeptide(L)'
;IDLTSPDTTVALLELDAVIGLRGTVEAVNGRKTLTRVGVTCALCHSTVDDSFAPGIGKRLDGWPNRDLNPGAIIALSPALDAGTRSVFNSWGKGKYDPRFNLDGINGPQVIPPAYGLAGVARITTTGDGDEIAYWNRYVAVTQMGGHGSFSDSRTGVDVRNGTDDLVTSRLPALQAYQLTLAAPTPPAGS
;
A
#
# COMPACT_ATOMS: atom_id res chain seq x y z
N ILE A 1 -21.09 -11.79 -10.88
CA ILE A 1 -19.92 -11.00 -11.36
C ILE A 1 -18.75 -11.96 -11.50
N ASP A 2 -18.17 -12.05 -12.69
CA ASP A 2 -16.97 -12.85 -12.92
C ASP A 2 -15.73 -12.01 -12.60
N LEU A 3 -15.14 -12.21 -11.42
CA LEU A 3 -13.96 -11.50 -10.96
C LEU A 3 -12.65 -11.94 -11.67
N THR A 4 -12.70 -12.99 -12.49
CA THR A 4 -11.56 -13.45 -13.28
C THR A 4 -11.50 -12.79 -14.66
N SER A 5 -12.56 -12.10 -15.07
CA SER A 5 -12.64 -11.39 -16.36
C SER A 5 -11.88 -10.06 -16.31
N PRO A 6 -10.98 -9.79 -17.27
CA PRO A 6 -10.33 -8.49 -17.42
C PRO A 6 -11.32 -7.33 -17.61
N ASP A 7 -12.43 -7.56 -18.33
CA ASP A 7 -13.45 -6.53 -18.56
C ASP A 7 -14.15 -6.14 -17.25
N THR A 8 -14.41 -7.11 -16.37
CA THR A 8 -14.92 -6.86 -15.03
C THR A 8 -13.94 -6.03 -14.20
N THR A 9 -12.65 -6.35 -14.27
CA THR A 9 -11.60 -5.58 -13.56
C THR A 9 -11.57 -4.13 -14.03
N VAL A 10 -11.64 -3.87 -15.34
CA VAL A 10 -11.68 -2.51 -15.90
C VAL A 10 -12.92 -1.77 -15.41
N ALA A 11 -14.10 -2.41 -15.44
CA ALA A 11 -15.35 -1.80 -14.98
C ALA A 11 -15.32 -1.47 -13.47
N LEU A 12 -14.78 -2.36 -12.64
CA LEU A 12 -14.66 -2.12 -11.20
C LEU A 12 -13.68 -0.98 -10.89
N LEU A 13 -12.58 -0.87 -11.63
CA LEU A 13 -11.62 0.24 -11.48
C LEU A 13 -12.19 1.57 -11.96
N GLU A 14 -12.99 1.58 -13.03
CA GLU A 14 -13.71 2.77 -13.51
C GLU A 14 -14.71 3.29 -12.46
N LEU A 15 -15.32 2.40 -11.71
CA LEU A 15 -16.28 2.70 -10.64
C LEU A 15 -15.63 2.99 -9.28
N ASP A 16 -14.29 3.00 -9.20
CA ASP A 16 -13.56 3.09 -7.92
C ASP A 16 -13.98 2.00 -6.90
N ALA A 17 -14.41 0.85 -7.37
CA ALA A 17 -14.94 -0.24 -6.54
C ALA A 17 -13.88 -1.19 -6.00
N VAL A 18 -12.61 -1.00 -6.36
CA VAL A 18 -11.48 -1.83 -5.87
C VAL A 18 -10.72 -1.08 -4.78
N ILE A 19 -10.75 -1.61 -3.57
CA ILE A 19 -10.06 -0.99 -2.44
C ILE A 19 -8.54 -0.97 -2.70
N GLY A 20 -7.96 0.21 -2.52
CA GLY A 20 -6.52 0.38 -2.63
C GLY A 20 -5.98 0.60 -4.04
N LEU A 21 -6.81 0.49 -5.07
CA LEU A 21 -6.44 0.77 -6.45
C LEU A 21 -7.21 1.96 -7.02
N ARG A 22 -6.56 2.69 -7.92
CA ARG A 22 -7.16 3.75 -8.72
C ARG A 22 -6.83 3.49 -10.19
N GLY A 23 -7.86 3.39 -11.03
CA GLY A 23 -7.71 3.18 -12.45
C GLY A 23 -8.09 4.43 -13.25
N THR A 24 -7.34 4.74 -14.30
CA THR A 24 -7.78 5.66 -15.34
C THR A 24 -8.22 4.82 -16.54
N VAL A 25 -9.49 4.90 -16.89
CA VAL A 25 -10.08 4.19 -18.03
C VAL A 25 -10.40 5.20 -19.12
N GLU A 26 -9.88 4.98 -20.31
CA GLU A 26 -10.04 5.86 -21.47
C GLU A 26 -10.58 5.06 -22.66
N ALA A 27 -11.24 5.74 -23.58
CA ALA A 27 -11.64 5.15 -24.84
C ALA A 27 -10.46 5.16 -25.82
N VAL A 28 -9.88 3.99 -26.05
CA VAL A 28 -8.80 3.82 -27.03
C VAL A 28 -9.37 2.97 -28.20
N ASN A 29 -9.37 3.52 -29.40
CA ASN A 29 -9.94 2.87 -30.59
C ASN A 29 -11.37 2.36 -30.39
N GLY A 30 -12.20 3.12 -29.66
CA GLY A 30 -13.59 2.78 -29.37
C GLY A 30 -13.81 1.72 -28.26
N ARG A 31 -12.74 1.27 -27.60
CA ARG A 31 -12.80 0.31 -26.48
C ARG A 31 -12.37 0.97 -25.18
N LYS A 32 -13.07 0.67 -24.08
CA LYS A 32 -12.63 1.04 -22.73
C LYS A 32 -11.31 0.34 -22.43
N THR A 33 -10.29 1.10 -22.14
CA THR A 33 -8.94 0.60 -21.89
C THR A 33 -8.40 1.21 -20.59
N LEU A 34 -7.89 0.37 -19.71
CA LEU A 34 -7.18 0.82 -18.50
C LEU A 34 -5.81 1.34 -18.91
N THR A 35 -5.62 2.67 -18.85
CA THR A 35 -4.38 3.34 -19.30
C THR A 35 -3.41 3.62 -18.17
N ARG A 36 -3.90 3.73 -16.94
CA ARG A 36 -3.06 3.92 -15.74
C ARG A 36 -3.67 3.21 -14.55
N VAL A 37 -2.79 2.70 -13.68
CA VAL A 37 -3.16 2.15 -12.38
C VAL A 37 -2.28 2.81 -11.33
N GLY A 38 -2.93 3.34 -10.29
CA GLY A 38 -2.27 3.85 -9.09
C GLY A 38 -2.63 3.00 -7.88
N VAL A 39 -1.74 2.96 -6.91
CA VAL A 39 -1.98 2.33 -5.61
C VAL A 39 -2.20 3.38 -4.54
N THR A 40 -3.00 3.05 -3.53
CA THR A 40 -3.20 3.89 -2.34
C THR A 40 -2.80 3.12 -1.08
N CYS A 41 -2.66 3.81 0.05
CA CYS A 41 -2.34 3.19 1.34
C CYS A 41 -3.33 2.08 1.71
N ALA A 42 -4.58 2.19 1.25
CA ALA A 42 -5.61 1.20 1.48
C ALA A 42 -5.33 -0.17 0.82
N LEU A 43 -4.42 -0.26 -0.16
CA LEU A 43 -4.04 -1.55 -0.76
C LEU A 43 -3.45 -2.49 0.30
N CYS A 44 -2.58 -1.97 1.16
CA CYS A 44 -1.93 -2.73 2.22
C CYS A 44 -2.67 -2.64 3.56
N HIS A 45 -3.36 -1.50 3.82
CA HIS A 45 -3.94 -1.18 5.11
C HIS A 45 -5.46 -1.03 5.07
N SER A 46 -6.14 -1.81 4.24
CA SER A 46 -7.59 -2.04 4.31
C SER A 46 -7.90 -3.44 3.84
N THR A 47 -8.95 -4.00 4.38
CA THR A 47 -9.52 -5.28 3.95
C THR A 47 -11.06 -5.17 3.99
N VAL A 48 -11.74 -6.29 3.84
CA VAL A 48 -13.19 -6.42 3.99
C VAL A 48 -13.51 -7.52 5.00
N ASP A 49 -14.70 -7.47 5.58
CA ASP A 49 -15.14 -8.42 6.61
C ASP A 49 -15.82 -9.67 6.04
N ASP A 50 -15.76 -9.87 4.72
CA ASP A 50 -16.39 -10.98 4.00
C ASP A 50 -17.91 -11.16 4.29
N SER A 51 -18.56 -10.10 4.76
CA SER A 51 -19.98 -10.15 5.19
C SER A 51 -20.95 -10.44 4.05
N PHE A 52 -20.54 -10.28 2.81
CA PHE A 52 -21.36 -10.56 1.63
C PHE A 52 -20.92 -11.84 0.90
N ALA A 53 -19.62 -11.98 0.63
CA ALA A 53 -18.97 -13.12 0.00
C ALA A 53 -17.45 -13.05 0.26
N PRO A 54 -16.68 -14.13 0.04
CA PRO A 54 -15.23 -14.08 0.13
C PRO A 54 -14.64 -12.92 -0.70
N GLY A 55 -13.89 -12.03 -0.04
CA GLY A 55 -13.32 -10.83 -0.64
C GLY A 55 -14.31 -9.67 -0.87
N ILE A 56 -15.59 -9.81 -0.47
CA ILE A 56 -16.63 -8.80 -0.65
C ILE A 56 -17.37 -8.57 0.68
N GLY A 57 -17.35 -7.34 1.17
CA GLY A 57 -18.01 -7.01 2.42
C GLY A 57 -17.80 -5.56 2.82
N LYS A 58 -18.07 -5.28 4.09
CA LYS A 58 -17.84 -3.97 4.69
C LYS A 58 -16.33 -3.71 4.76
N ARG A 59 -15.94 -2.52 4.33
CA ARG A 59 -14.55 -2.07 4.38
C ARG A 59 -14.08 -1.88 5.81
N LEU A 60 -12.89 -2.39 6.09
CA LEU A 60 -12.19 -2.30 7.37
C LEU A 60 -10.88 -1.51 7.17
N ASP A 61 -10.93 -0.20 7.38
CA ASP A 61 -9.77 0.68 7.23
C ASP A 61 -8.79 0.54 8.40
N GLY A 62 -7.51 0.62 8.09
CA GLY A 62 -6.43 0.41 9.03
C GLY A 62 -6.09 -1.07 9.29
N TRP A 63 -6.93 -2.00 8.81
CA TRP A 63 -6.65 -3.43 8.95
C TRP A 63 -5.60 -3.87 7.93
N PRO A 64 -4.62 -4.71 8.34
CA PRO A 64 -3.62 -5.22 7.42
C PRO A 64 -4.25 -6.18 6.41
N ASN A 65 -3.99 -5.96 5.12
CA ASN A 65 -4.44 -6.85 4.06
C ASN A 65 -3.55 -8.11 4.02
N ARG A 66 -4.02 -9.19 4.64
CA ARG A 66 -3.28 -10.46 4.73
C ARG A 66 -3.32 -11.30 3.46
N ASP A 67 -4.24 -11.02 2.56
CA ASP A 67 -4.38 -11.73 1.29
C ASP A 67 -3.57 -11.10 0.15
N LEU A 68 -3.17 -9.85 0.32
CA LEU A 68 -2.32 -9.14 -0.63
C LEU A 68 -0.94 -9.80 -0.71
N ASN A 69 -0.44 -10.01 -1.92
CA ASN A 69 0.94 -10.41 -2.17
C ASN A 69 1.69 -9.30 -2.91
N PRO A 70 2.24 -8.30 -2.19
CA PRO A 70 2.93 -7.17 -2.81
C PRO A 70 4.12 -7.61 -3.66
N GLY A 71 4.88 -8.59 -3.17
CA GLY A 71 6.04 -9.12 -3.88
C GLY A 71 5.69 -9.71 -5.23
N ALA A 72 4.62 -10.51 -5.31
CA ALA A 72 4.17 -11.08 -6.57
C ALA A 72 3.71 -9.99 -7.56
N ILE A 73 3.09 -8.91 -7.07
CA ILE A 73 2.69 -7.78 -7.92
C ILE A 73 3.93 -7.08 -8.48
N ILE A 74 4.92 -6.78 -7.65
CA ILE A 74 6.18 -6.15 -8.08
C ILE A 74 6.91 -7.06 -9.07
N ALA A 75 6.93 -8.36 -8.83
CA ALA A 75 7.59 -9.36 -9.68
C ALA A 75 7.00 -9.46 -11.10
N LEU A 76 5.81 -8.89 -11.35
CA LEU A 76 5.25 -8.78 -12.72
C LEU A 76 5.97 -7.75 -13.59
N SER A 77 6.77 -6.86 -12.98
CA SER A 77 7.48 -5.82 -13.73
C SER A 77 8.48 -6.44 -14.74
N PRO A 78 8.39 -6.08 -16.02
CA PRO A 78 9.35 -6.55 -17.03
C PRO A 78 10.75 -5.95 -16.86
N ALA A 79 10.88 -4.87 -16.04
CA ALA A 79 12.16 -4.23 -15.78
C ALA A 79 13.05 -5.00 -14.78
N LEU A 80 12.50 -6.02 -14.10
CA LEU A 80 13.25 -6.80 -13.12
C LEU A 80 13.99 -7.96 -13.79
N ASP A 81 15.26 -8.15 -13.40
CA ASP A 81 16.00 -9.37 -13.70
C ASP A 81 15.42 -10.59 -12.94
N ALA A 82 15.86 -11.81 -13.32
CA ALA A 82 15.33 -13.04 -12.76
C ALA A 82 15.64 -13.21 -11.26
N GLY A 83 16.81 -12.76 -10.80
CA GLY A 83 17.24 -12.83 -9.41
C GLY A 83 16.37 -11.93 -8.52
N THR A 84 16.26 -10.67 -8.88
CA THR A 84 15.43 -9.68 -8.19
C THR A 84 13.96 -10.11 -8.17
N ARG A 85 13.43 -10.63 -9.27
CA ARG A 85 12.07 -11.17 -9.35
C ARG A 85 11.85 -12.33 -8.37
N SER A 86 12.84 -13.22 -8.24
CA SER A 86 12.79 -14.33 -7.28
C SER A 86 12.73 -13.84 -5.84
N VAL A 87 13.48 -12.79 -5.49
CA VAL A 87 13.43 -12.17 -4.17
C VAL A 87 12.02 -11.67 -3.86
N PHE A 88 11.42 -10.88 -4.75
CA PHE A 88 10.06 -10.38 -4.55
C PHE A 88 9.03 -11.50 -4.43
N ASN A 89 9.11 -12.52 -5.27
CA ASN A 89 8.21 -13.67 -5.18
C ASN A 89 8.33 -14.47 -3.87
N SER A 90 9.45 -14.37 -3.16
CA SER A 90 9.66 -15.06 -1.90
C SER A 90 8.93 -14.44 -0.71
N TRP A 91 8.42 -13.22 -0.82
CA TRP A 91 7.77 -12.52 0.30
C TRP A 91 6.48 -13.21 0.77
N GLY A 92 5.63 -13.63 -0.16
CA GLY A 92 4.36 -14.28 0.13
C GLY A 92 3.25 -13.29 0.52
N LYS A 93 2.07 -13.84 0.81
CA LYS A 93 0.88 -13.07 1.16
C LYS A 93 1.02 -12.37 2.51
N GLY A 94 0.47 -11.16 2.61
CA GLY A 94 0.41 -10.36 3.83
C GLY A 94 1.76 -9.86 4.33
N LYS A 95 2.78 -9.91 3.49
CA LYS A 95 4.15 -9.53 3.84
C LYS A 95 4.75 -8.61 2.79
N TYR A 96 5.63 -7.74 3.23
CA TYR A 96 6.45 -6.89 2.38
C TYR A 96 7.78 -6.58 3.06
N ASP A 97 8.78 -6.27 2.28
CA ASP A 97 10.03 -5.73 2.80
C ASP A 97 9.94 -4.20 2.82
N PRO A 98 10.04 -3.54 3.99
CA PRO A 98 9.97 -2.09 4.10
C PRO A 98 11.04 -1.34 3.30
N ARG A 99 12.15 -1.98 3.03
CA ARG A 99 13.25 -1.46 2.21
C ARG A 99 13.18 -1.85 0.74
N PHE A 100 12.19 -2.67 0.34
CA PHE A 100 12.06 -3.19 -1.02
C PHE A 100 13.35 -3.82 -1.55
N ASN A 101 14.09 -4.49 -0.66
CA ASN A 101 15.38 -5.11 -0.95
C ASN A 101 16.45 -4.13 -1.49
N LEU A 102 16.28 -2.82 -1.30
CA LEU A 102 17.24 -1.80 -1.74
C LEU A 102 18.54 -1.83 -0.95
N ASP A 103 18.54 -2.38 0.24
CA ASP A 103 19.71 -2.60 1.09
C ASP A 103 20.39 -3.96 0.84
N GLY A 104 19.88 -4.76 -0.11
CA GLY A 104 20.38 -6.10 -0.41
C GLY A 104 19.98 -7.17 0.62
N ILE A 105 19.13 -6.83 1.60
CA ILE A 105 18.66 -7.75 2.64
C ILE A 105 17.20 -8.09 2.36
N ASN A 106 16.93 -9.36 2.03
CA ASN A 106 15.55 -9.84 1.86
C ASN A 106 14.93 -10.06 3.24
N GLY A 107 14.24 -9.05 3.77
CA GLY A 107 13.67 -9.01 5.12
C GLY A 107 12.15 -8.79 5.15
N PRO A 108 11.33 -9.66 4.52
CA PRO A 108 9.89 -9.45 4.47
C PRO A 108 9.27 -9.55 5.86
N GLN A 109 8.51 -8.52 6.22
CA GLN A 109 7.77 -8.41 7.46
C GLN A 109 6.27 -8.45 7.20
N VAL A 110 5.51 -8.85 8.20
CA VAL A 110 4.05 -8.84 8.13
C VAL A 110 3.55 -7.40 8.00
N ILE A 111 2.63 -7.14 7.07
CA ILE A 111 1.97 -5.83 6.94
C ILE A 111 1.36 -5.45 8.30
N PRO A 112 1.78 -4.34 8.92
CA PRO A 112 1.27 -3.93 10.22
C PRO A 112 -0.14 -3.34 10.14
N PRO A 113 -0.91 -3.31 11.24
CA PRO A 113 -2.11 -2.50 11.31
C PRO A 113 -1.78 -1.01 11.22
N ALA A 114 -2.71 -0.22 10.68
CA ALA A 114 -2.66 1.23 10.65
C ALA A 114 -3.85 1.86 11.41
N TYR A 115 -4.40 1.13 12.39
CA TYR A 115 -5.40 1.60 13.35
C TYR A 115 -4.79 1.70 14.76
N GLY A 116 -5.45 2.39 15.67
CA GLY A 116 -5.02 2.52 17.07
C GLY A 116 -3.75 3.35 17.25
N LEU A 117 -3.46 4.26 16.31
CA LEU A 117 -2.23 5.05 16.31
C LEU A 117 -2.32 6.33 17.12
N ALA A 118 -3.51 6.69 17.63
CA ALA A 118 -3.66 7.86 18.48
C ALA A 118 -2.82 7.70 19.75
N GLY A 119 -1.96 8.69 20.04
CA GLY A 119 -1.05 8.67 21.20
C GLY A 119 0.23 7.85 21.00
N VAL A 120 0.43 7.23 19.84
CA VAL A 120 1.65 6.50 19.54
C VAL A 120 2.69 7.48 18.95
N ALA A 121 3.79 7.69 19.66
CA ALA A 121 4.83 8.63 19.26
C ALA A 121 5.77 8.06 18.18
N ARG A 122 6.01 6.74 18.19
CA ARG A 122 6.89 6.05 17.24
C ARG A 122 6.20 4.79 16.73
N ILE A 123 6.13 4.63 15.42
CA ILE A 123 5.30 3.60 14.77
C ILE A 123 6.07 2.49 14.08
N THR A 124 7.40 2.50 14.12
CA THR A 124 8.22 1.40 13.59
C THR A 124 8.80 0.56 14.70
N THR A 125 8.94 -0.75 14.46
CA THR A 125 9.59 -1.68 15.42
C THR A 125 11.06 -1.36 15.62
N THR A 126 11.71 -0.73 14.66
CA THR A 126 13.11 -0.29 14.70
C THR A 126 13.27 1.06 15.40
N GLY A 127 12.17 1.80 15.63
CA GLY A 127 12.17 3.12 16.24
C GLY A 127 12.77 4.23 15.37
N ASP A 128 12.99 3.96 14.08
CA ASP A 128 13.51 4.92 13.11
C ASP A 128 12.40 5.81 12.52
N GLY A 129 11.15 5.42 12.62
CA GLY A 129 10.01 6.27 12.31
C GLY A 129 9.62 7.11 13.53
N ASP A 130 9.65 8.43 13.41
CA ASP A 130 9.33 9.33 14.53
C ASP A 130 7.82 9.36 14.78
N GLU A 131 7.05 9.79 13.80
CA GLU A 131 5.59 9.84 13.86
C GLU A 131 4.97 9.29 12.56
N ILE A 132 3.65 9.15 12.54
CA ILE A 132 2.96 8.59 11.38
C ILE A 132 3.15 9.42 10.10
N ALA A 133 3.28 10.75 10.21
CA ALA A 133 3.54 11.61 9.04
C ALA A 133 4.91 11.32 8.42
N TYR A 134 5.94 11.08 9.24
CA TYR A 134 7.26 10.65 8.78
C TYR A 134 7.15 9.35 7.97
N TRP A 135 6.48 8.33 8.52
CA TRP A 135 6.31 7.04 7.85
C TRP A 135 5.46 7.16 6.58
N ASN A 136 4.38 7.93 6.60
CA ASN A 136 3.55 8.18 5.43
C ASN A 136 4.37 8.82 4.29
N ARG A 137 5.26 9.78 4.63
CA ARG A 137 6.14 10.40 3.63
C ARG A 137 7.13 9.38 3.08
N TYR A 138 7.76 8.58 3.94
CA TYR A 138 8.66 7.50 3.53
C TYR A 138 7.99 6.60 2.51
N VAL A 139 6.84 6.01 2.85
CA VAL A 139 6.12 5.08 1.98
C VAL A 139 5.68 5.76 0.68
N ALA A 140 5.08 6.96 0.76
CA ALA A 140 4.59 7.65 -0.42
C ALA A 140 5.70 7.94 -1.44
N VAL A 141 6.89 8.36 -0.98
CA VAL A 141 8.00 8.71 -1.87
C VAL A 141 8.79 7.48 -2.30
N THR A 142 9.20 6.63 -1.34
CA THR A 142 10.15 5.54 -1.63
C THR A 142 9.51 4.29 -2.19
N GLN A 143 8.29 3.96 -1.78
CA GLN A 143 7.61 2.71 -2.14
C GLN A 143 6.52 2.91 -3.20
N MET A 144 5.81 4.04 -3.16
CA MET A 144 4.70 4.32 -4.08
C MET A 144 5.10 5.24 -5.25
N GLY A 145 6.35 5.72 -5.30
CA GLY A 145 6.84 6.57 -6.39
C GLY A 145 6.19 7.96 -6.44
N GLY A 146 5.63 8.43 -5.32
CA GLY A 146 5.02 9.76 -5.21
C GLY A 146 6.06 10.86 -5.44
N HIS A 147 5.67 11.92 -6.17
CA HIS A 147 6.53 13.08 -6.40
C HIS A 147 6.84 13.79 -5.08
N GLY A 148 8.11 13.92 -4.76
CA GLY A 148 8.63 14.52 -3.53
C GLY A 148 10.01 13.98 -3.20
N SER A 149 10.49 14.30 -2.01
CA SER A 149 11.77 13.79 -1.53
C SER A 149 11.63 13.17 -0.14
N PHE A 150 12.43 12.17 0.14
CA PHE A 150 12.63 11.62 1.48
C PHE A 150 14.11 11.38 1.70
N SER A 151 14.65 11.92 2.80
CA SER A 151 16.05 11.73 3.18
C SER A 151 16.13 11.52 4.69
N ASP A 152 16.81 10.45 5.11
CA ASP A 152 17.10 10.17 6.52
C ASP A 152 18.45 9.45 6.64
N SER A 153 19.42 10.14 7.23
CA SER A 153 20.77 9.61 7.40
C SER A 153 20.85 8.40 8.34
N ARG A 154 19.87 8.24 9.26
CA ARG A 154 19.80 7.08 10.17
C ARG A 154 19.54 5.79 9.39
N THR A 155 18.80 5.88 8.31
CA THR A 155 18.40 4.73 7.48
C THR A 155 19.22 4.61 6.20
N GLY A 156 20.04 5.61 5.89
CA GLY A 156 20.79 5.67 4.63
C GLY A 156 19.93 5.89 3.39
N VAL A 157 18.67 6.30 3.57
CA VAL A 157 17.74 6.55 2.47
C VAL A 157 17.83 8.00 2.03
N ASP A 158 18.01 8.20 0.72
CA ASP A 158 17.93 9.52 0.07
C ASP A 158 17.29 9.33 -1.32
N VAL A 159 16.02 9.70 -1.45
CA VAL A 159 15.21 9.51 -2.66
C VAL A 159 14.52 10.80 -3.04
N ARG A 160 14.56 11.12 -4.33
CA ARG A 160 13.80 12.22 -4.92
C ARG A 160 13.09 11.73 -6.19
N ASN A 161 11.78 11.93 -6.24
CA ASN A 161 10.95 11.62 -7.40
C ASN A 161 10.31 12.91 -7.94
N GLY A 162 10.49 13.17 -9.24
CA GLY A 162 9.96 14.35 -9.90
C GLY A 162 10.61 15.66 -9.44
N THR A 163 10.08 16.76 -9.94
CA THR A 163 10.52 18.14 -9.61
C THR A 163 9.64 18.80 -8.55
N ASP A 164 8.36 18.39 -8.51
CA ASP A 164 7.34 18.96 -7.63
C ASP A 164 7.14 18.08 -6.39
N ASP A 165 6.76 18.68 -5.25
CA ASP A 165 6.35 17.95 -4.07
C ASP A 165 4.82 17.87 -4.02
N LEU A 166 4.26 16.72 -4.42
CA LEU A 166 2.84 16.43 -4.38
C LEU A 166 2.42 15.62 -3.14
N VAL A 167 3.38 15.29 -2.28
CA VAL A 167 3.18 14.46 -1.08
C VAL A 167 2.93 15.31 0.15
N THR A 168 3.80 16.27 0.44
CA THR A 168 3.79 17.02 1.73
C THR A 168 2.45 17.66 2.04
N SER A 169 1.80 18.29 1.08
CA SER A 169 0.51 18.96 1.29
C SER A 169 -0.63 18.01 1.69
N ARG A 170 -0.48 16.70 1.46
CA ARG A 170 -1.49 15.68 1.75
C ARG A 170 -1.29 14.99 3.09
N LEU A 171 -0.09 15.05 3.66
CA LEU A 171 0.25 14.34 4.90
C LEU A 171 -0.62 14.75 6.10
N PRO A 172 -0.94 16.04 6.34
CA PRO A 172 -1.77 16.42 7.49
C PRO A 172 -3.17 15.80 7.45
N ALA A 173 -3.81 15.79 6.29
CA ALA A 173 -5.14 15.21 6.14
C ALA A 173 -5.11 13.68 6.30
N LEU A 174 -4.08 13.02 5.76
CA LEU A 174 -3.88 11.59 5.90
C LEU A 174 -3.62 11.21 7.37
N GLN A 175 -2.76 11.95 8.06
CA GLN A 175 -2.47 11.75 9.48
C GLN A 175 -3.75 11.93 10.33
N ALA A 176 -4.49 13.01 10.12
CA ALA A 176 -5.74 13.26 10.82
C ALA A 176 -6.72 12.08 10.65
N TYR A 177 -6.88 11.59 9.43
CA TYR A 177 -7.71 10.44 9.15
C TYR A 177 -7.23 9.17 9.88
N GLN A 178 -5.94 8.83 9.78
CA GLN A 178 -5.39 7.62 10.42
C GLN A 178 -5.54 7.64 11.95
N LEU A 179 -5.42 8.81 12.58
CA LEU A 179 -5.59 8.96 14.02
C LEU A 179 -7.05 8.75 14.47
N THR A 180 -8.04 8.81 13.56
CA THR A 180 -9.44 8.47 13.86
C THR A 180 -9.73 6.98 13.82
N LEU A 181 -8.82 6.16 13.25
CA LEU A 181 -9.02 4.72 13.13
C LEU A 181 -8.80 4.03 14.49
N ALA A 182 -9.89 3.71 15.16
CA ALA A 182 -9.83 3.02 16.44
C ALA A 182 -9.35 1.57 16.30
N ALA A 183 -8.61 1.08 17.29
CA ALA A 183 -8.31 -0.34 17.38
C ALA A 183 -9.59 -1.15 17.57
N PRO A 184 -9.70 -2.36 17.02
CA PRO A 184 -10.86 -3.23 17.28
C PRO A 184 -10.94 -3.59 18.76
N THR A 185 -12.17 -3.73 19.25
CA THR A 185 -12.40 -4.23 20.61
C THR A 185 -11.95 -5.69 20.67
N PRO A 186 -11.09 -6.07 21.63
CA PRO A 186 -10.71 -7.46 21.82
C PRO A 186 -11.96 -8.34 22.07
N PRO A 187 -11.96 -9.60 21.66
CA PRO A 187 -13.01 -10.54 22.03
C PRO A 187 -13.18 -10.63 23.54
N ALA A 188 -14.41 -10.80 23.99
CA ALA A 188 -14.68 -10.98 25.43
C ALA A 188 -13.93 -12.23 25.95
N GLY A 189 -13.10 -12.04 26.97
CA GLY A 189 -12.32 -13.11 27.60
C GLY A 189 -10.91 -13.33 27.01
N SER A 190 -10.41 -12.42 26.15
CA SER A 190 -9.03 -12.42 25.68
C SER A 190 -8.10 -11.67 26.62
#